data_ea4df96834df672d314c9c882313a54c
#
_entry.id   ea4df96834df672d314c9c882313a54c
#
_cell.length_a   1.000
_cell.length_b   1.000
_cell.length_c   1.000
_cell.angle_alpha   90.00
_cell.angle_beta   90.00
_cell.angle_gamma   90.00
#
_symmetry.space_group_name_H-M   'P 1'
#
loop_
_entity.id
_entity.type
_entity.pdbx_description
1 polymer ?
#
loop_
_entity_poly.entity_id
_entity_poly.type
_entity_poly.pdbx_seq_one_letter_code
_entity_poly.pdbx_strand_id
1 'polypeptide(L)'
;MEVLNSKNIKKIDFDALIIGGGGSGLRASLELAKSGLNTAVVSKVFPTRSHTVSAQGGITCAIQSADPNDDWKWHMYDTVKGSDYIGDQDAIEYMCAEGPKAVFELEHIGLPFSRTESGRIYQLSLIHI
;
A
#
# COMPACT_ATOMS: atom_id res chain seq x y z
N MET A 1 -3.37 -27.73 27.37
CA MET A 1 -4.36 -26.92 26.64
C MET A 1 -5.43 -26.50 27.64
N GLU A 2 -5.34 -25.28 28.19
CA GLU A 2 -6.35 -24.78 29.12
C GLU A 2 -7.68 -24.62 28.37
N VAL A 3 -8.72 -25.27 28.87
CA VAL A 3 -10.08 -25.09 28.36
C VAL A 3 -10.51 -23.66 28.72
N LEU A 4 -10.64 -22.78 27.72
CA LEU A 4 -11.16 -21.43 27.92
C LEU A 4 -12.53 -21.51 28.58
N ASN A 5 -12.62 -21.08 29.83
CA ASN A 5 -13.86 -21.04 30.58
C ASN A 5 -14.74 -19.94 29.99
N SER A 6 -15.89 -20.30 29.44
CA SER A 6 -16.83 -19.40 28.74
C SER A 6 -17.26 -18.17 29.56
N LYS A 7 -17.08 -18.17 30.86
CA LYS A 7 -17.39 -17.04 31.74
C LYS A 7 -16.39 -15.89 31.70
N ASN A 8 -15.19 -16.09 31.10
CA ASN A 8 -14.13 -15.09 31.02
C ASN A 8 -13.89 -14.55 29.59
N ILE A 9 -14.73 -14.89 28.62
CA ILE A 9 -14.60 -14.43 27.26
C ILE A 9 -15.28 -13.06 27.13
N LYS A 10 -14.49 -12.02 26.85
CA LYS A 10 -15.02 -10.71 26.51
C LYS A 10 -15.42 -10.70 25.04
N LYS A 11 -16.71 -10.48 24.77
CA LYS A 11 -17.23 -10.29 23.42
C LYS A 11 -17.26 -8.79 23.10
N ILE A 12 -16.76 -8.43 21.93
CA ILE A 12 -16.79 -7.06 21.41
C ILE A 12 -17.31 -7.16 19.97
N ASP A 13 -18.33 -6.39 19.65
CA ASP A 13 -18.96 -6.40 18.33
C ASP A 13 -18.46 -5.22 17.48
N PHE A 14 -18.15 -5.49 16.22
CA PHE A 14 -17.73 -4.53 15.21
C PHE A 14 -18.49 -4.79 13.90
N ASP A 15 -18.65 -3.77 13.06
CA ASP A 15 -19.25 -3.91 11.74
C ASP A 15 -18.29 -4.62 10.77
N ALA A 16 -16.99 -4.38 10.93
CA ALA A 16 -15.96 -5.00 10.10
C ALA A 16 -14.72 -5.40 10.94
N LEU A 17 -14.15 -6.56 10.63
CA LEU A 17 -12.92 -7.06 11.23
C LEU A 17 -11.88 -7.30 10.15
N ILE A 18 -10.72 -6.65 10.29
CA ILE A 18 -9.57 -6.84 9.41
C ILE A 18 -8.51 -7.65 10.15
N ILE A 19 -8.02 -8.70 9.51
CA ILE A 19 -6.95 -9.53 10.03
C ILE A 19 -5.65 -9.16 9.30
N GLY A 20 -4.77 -8.44 9.98
CA GLY A 20 -3.49 -7.96 9.50
C GLY A 20 -3.38 -6.44 9.52
N GLY A 21 -2.40 -5.92 10.24
CA GLY A 21 -2.12 -4.47 10.40
C GLY A 21 -0.97 -3.97 9.52
N GLY A 22 -0.74 -4.57 8.36
CA GLY A 22 0.19 -4.06 7.35
C GLY A 22 -0.46 -2.99 6.46
N GLY A 23 0.24 -2.55 5.42
CA GLY A 23 -0.23 -1.48 4.52
C GLY A 23 -1.62 -1.75 3.92
N SER A 24 -1.86 -2.96 3.43
CA SER A 24 -3.16 -3.34 2.85
C SER A 24 -4.29 -3.30 3.88
N GLY A 25 -4.06 -3.85 5.08
CA GLY A 25 -5.07 -3.87 6.16
C GLY A 25 -5.37 -2.48 6.67
N LEU A 26 -4.36 -1.63 6.86
CA LEU A 26 -4.55 -0.24 7.28
C LEU A 26 -5.26 0.58 6.21
N ARG A 27 -4.93 0.37 4.92
CA ARG A 27 -5.62 1.05 3.82
C ARG A 27 -7.10 0.66 3.76
N ALA A 28 -7.41 -0.64 3.93
CA ALA A 28 -8.78 -1.14 3.99
C ALA A 28 -9.54 -0.57 5.21
N SER A 29 -8.89 -0.51 6.39
CA SER A 29 -9.50 0.04 7.59
C SER A 29 -9.84 1.52 7.46
N LEU A 30 -8.98 2.28 6.77
CA LEU A 30 -9.22 3.69 6.50
C LEU A 30 -10.48 3.88 5.62
N GLU A 31 -10.67 3.05 4.61
CA GLU A 31 -11.83 3.15 3.72
C GLU A 31 -13.14 2.76 4.42
N LEU A 32 -13.09 1.69 5.22
CA LEU A 32 -14.24 1.28 6.03
C LEU A 32 -14.62 2.35 7.07
N ALA A 33 -13.62 2.96 7.72
CA ALA A 33 -13.87 4.06 8.66
C ALA A 33 -14.44 5.31 7.97
N LYS A 34 -13.96 5.66 6.77
CA LYS A 34 -14.55 6.75 5.96
C LYS A 34 -16.01 6.46 5.60
N SER A 35 -16.38 5.20 5.45
CA SER A 35 -17.76 4.77 5.20
C SER A 35 -18.64 4.76 6.47
N GLY A 36 -18.10 5.17 7.61
CA GLY A 36 -18.82 5.26 8.88
C GLY A 36 -18.95 3.93 9.64
N LEU A 37 -18.23 2.88 9.21
CA LEU A 37 -18.28 1.57 9.86
C LEU A 37 -17.36 1.52 11.09
N ASN A 38 -17.85 0.92 12.17
CA ASN A 38 -17.05 0.61 13.35
C ASN A 38 -16.14 -0.59 13.03
N THR A 39 -14.85 -0.32 12.83
CA THR A 39 -13.89 -1.28 12.29
C THR A 39 -12.83 -1.65 13.33
N ALA A 40 -12.52 -2.93 13.45
CA ALA A 40 -11.39 -3.43 14.22
C ALA A 40 -10.31 -3.99 13.30
N VAL A 41 -9.04 -3.76 13.69
CA VAL A 41 -7.88 -4.39 13.05
C VAL A 41 -7.19 -5.28 14.06
N VAL A 42 -7.09 -6.57 13.76
CA VAL A 42 -6.33 -7.53 14.57
C VAL A 42 -4.99 -7.79 13.92
N SER A 43 -3.91 -7.60 14.65
CA SER A 43 -2.56 -7.78 14.14
C SER A 43 -1.71 -8.58 15.11
N LYS A 44 -0.83 -9.44 14.57
CA LYS A 44 0.15 -10.20 15.35
C LYS A 44 1.20 -9.30 15.98
N VAL A 45 1.60 -8.26 15.26
CA VAL A 45 2.61 -7.29 15.68
C VAL A 45 2.01 -5.89 15.67
N PHE A 46 2.65 -4.98 16.38
CA PHE A 46 2.25 -3.56 16.32
C PHE A 46 2.34 -3.06 14.86
N PRO A 47 1.39 -2.25 14.36
CA PRO A 47 1.37 -1.82 12.95
C PRO A 47 2.68 -1.21 12.46
N THR A 48 3.38 -0.47 13.33
CA THR A 48 4.70 0.13 13.04
C THR A 48 5.84 -0.89 12.93
N ARG A 49 5.57 -2.18 13.11
CA ARG A 49 6.51 -3.29 12.93
C ARG A 49 6.08 -4.24 11.82
N SER A 50 5.15 -3.83 10.97
CA SER A 50 4.75 -4.60 9.80
C SER A 50 5.86 -4.63 8.74
N HIS A 51 5.79 -5.59 7.82
CA HIS A 51 6.71 -5.65 6.68
C HIS A 51 6.65 -4.38 5.83
N THR A 52 5.48 -3.75 5.70
CA THR A 52 5.35 -2.48 4.98
C THR A 52 6.23 -1.39 5.58
N VAL A 53 6.29 -1.29 6.91
CA VAL A 53 7.14 -0.31 7.61
C VAL A 53 8.61 -0.73 7.59
N SER A 54 8.89 -2.02 7.62
CA SER A 54 10.26 -2.57 7.59
C SER A 54 10.88 -2.56 6.20
N ALA A 55 10.07 -2.40 5.15
CA ALA A 55 10.57 -2.32 3.78
C ALA A 55 11.43 -1.06 3.62
N GLN A 56 12.59 -1.24 2.96
CA GLN A 56 13.50 -0.16 2.60
C GLN A 56 13.41 0.08 1.10
N GLY A 57 13.57 1.33 0.71
CA GLY A 57 13.51 1.73 -0.69
C GLY A 57 12.32 2.63 -0.97
N GLY A 58 11.87 2.61 -2.20
CA GLY A 58 10.83 3.49 -2.67
C GLY A 58 9.54 2.77 -3.05
N ILE A 59 8.67 3.52 -3.64
CA ILE A 59 7.48 3.04 -4.33
C ILE A 59 7.73 3.20 -5.82
N THR A 60 7.68 2.10 -6.57
CA THR A 60 7.78 2.16 -8.04
C THR A 60 6.44 2.63 -8.60
N CYS A 61 6.45 3.76 -9.30
CA CYS A 61 5.24 4.34 -9.85
C CYS A 61 5.56 5.36 -10.95
N ALA A 62 4.78 5.39 -12.01
CA ALA A 62 4.90 6.33 -13.12
C ALA A 62 4.20 7.66 -12.78
N ILE A 63 4.91 8.59 -12.15
CA ILE A 63 4.36 9.90 -11.72
C ILE A 63 4.85 11.08 -12.55
N GLN A 64 5.62 10.83 -13.62
CA GLN A 64 6.14 11.86 -14.55
C GLN A 64 6.95 12.97 -13.87
N SER A 65 7.57 12.67 -12.74
CA SER A 65 8.32 13.68 -11.98
C SER A 65 9.72 13.91 -12.55
N ALA A 66 10.37 12.82 -12.97
CA ALA A 66 11.72 12.85 -13.56
C ALA A 66 11.67 12.90 -15.11
N ASP A 67 10.76 12.16 -15.72
CA ASP A 67 10.56 12.08 -17.17
C ASP A 67 9.10 12.36 -17.52
N PRO A 68 8.79 13.37 -18.33
CA PRO A 68 7.42 13.66 -18.74
C PRO A 68 6.80 12.59 -19.65
N ASN A 69 7.61 11.69 -20.23
CA ASN A 69 7.14 10.57 -21.04
C ASN A 69 6.90 9.29 -20.22
N ASP A 70 7.17 9.34 -18.91
CA ASP A 70 6.91 8.22 -18.02
C ASP A 70 5.41 7.87 -18.01
N ASP A 71 5.09 6.60 -18.29
CA ASP A 71 3.72 6.12 -18.44
C ASP A 71 3.57 4.80 -17.68
N TRP A 72 2.44 4.63 -17.00
CA TRP A 72 2.14 3.42 -16.26
C TRP A 72 2.13 2.15 -17.12
N LYS A 73 1.95 2.27 -18.45
CA LYS A 73 2.04 1.14 -19.39
C LYS A 73 3.45 0.59 -19.52
N TRP A 74 4.47 1.46 -19.44
CA TRP A 74 5.87 1.02 -19.37
C TRP A 74 6.14 0.30 -18.05
N HIS A 75 5.64 0.84 -16.94
CA HIS A 75 5.71 0.19 -15.64
C HIS A 75 5.03 -1.19 -15.68
N MET A 76 3.85 -1.31 -16.28
CA MET A 76 3.17 -2.58 -16.48
C MET A 76 4.00 -3.55 -17.33
N TYR A 77 4.53 -3.09 -18.46
CA TYR A 77 5.37 -3.92 -19.34
C TYR A 77 6.59 -4.48 -18.58
N ASP A 78 7.31 -3.64 -17.85
CA ASP A 78 8.48 -4.05 -17.09
C ASP A 78 8.12 -5.01 -15.96
N THR A 79 6.98 -4.81 -15.30
CA THR A 79 6.50 -5.67 -14.23
C THR A 79 6.08 -7.04 -14.75
N VAL A 80 5.34 -7.11 -15.86
CA VAL A 80 4.96 -8.37 -16.52
C VAL A 80 6.20 -9.14 -16.96
N LYS A 81 7.16 -8.45 -17.61
CA LYS A 81 8.41 -9.05 -18.05
C LYS A 81 9.28 -9.50 -16.87
N GLY A 82 9.39 -8.68 -15.83
CA GLY A 82 10.17 -8.99 -14.62
C GLY A 82 9.60 -10.14 -13.79
N SER A 83 8.31 -10.43 -13.94
CA SER A 83 7.66 -11.61 -13.35
C SER A 83 7.72 -12.86 -14.23
N ASP A 84 8.55 -12.88 -15.27
CA ASP A 84 8.66 -13.97 -16.26
C ASP A 84 7.29 -14.34 -16.89
N TYR A 85 6.38 -13.38 -17.01
CA TYR A 85 5.02 -13.52 -17.55
C TYR A 85 4.11 -14.47 -16.74
N ILE A 86 4.49 -14.84 -15.51
CA ILE A 86 3.68 -15.70 -14.64
C ILE A 86 2.81 -14.94 -13.65
N GLY A 87 2.99 -13.62 -13.54
CA GLY A 87 2.15 -12.76 -12.71
C GLY A 87 0.73 -12.64 -13.26
N ASP A 88 -0.22 -12.37 -12.38
CA ASP A 88 -1.59 -12.01 -12.78
C ASP A 88 -1.57 -10.65 -13.49
N GLN A 89 -1.75 -10.66 -14.81
CA GLN A 89 -1.58 -9.47 -15.64
C GLN A 89 -2.68 -8.42 -15.41
N ASP A 90 -3.90 -8.84 -15.08
CA ASP A 90 -5.00 -7.93 -14.76
C ASP A 90 -4.72 -7.20 -13.44
N ALA A 91 -4.20 -7.91 -12.44
CA ALA A 91 -3.77 -7.30 -11.18
C ALA A 91 -2.58 -6.35 -11.35
N ILE A 92 -1.62 -6.70 -12.22
CA ILE A 92 -0.48 -5.84 -12.55
C ILE A 92 -0.94 -4.58 -13.26
N GLU A 93 -1.82 -4.69 -14.26
CA GLU A 93 -2.40 -3.54 -14.96
C GLU A 93 -3.08 -2.59 -13.98
N TYR A 94 -3.97 -3.11 -13.14
CA TYR A 94 -4.67 -2.32 -12.13
C TYR A 94 -3.69 -1.61 -11.18
N MET A 95 -2.69 -2.33 -10.66
CA MET A 95 -1.68 -1.78 -9.77
C MET A 95 -0.91 -0.62 -10.43
N CYS A 96 -0.45 -0.81 -11.67
CA CYS A 96 0.34 0.18 -12.37
C CYS A 96 -0.49 1.41 -12.76
N ALA A 97 -1.73 1.22 -13.19
CA ALA A 97 -2.64 2.30 -13.58
C ALA A 97 -3.09 3.16 -12.38
N GLU A 98 -3.39 2.52 -11.23
CA GLU A 98 -3.82 3.23 -10.02
C GLU A 98 -2.65 3.75 -9.16
N GLY A 99 -1.44 3.28 -9.42
CA GLY A 99 -0.24 3.64 -8.65
C GLY A 99 -0.03 5.14 -8.49
N PRO A 100 -0.09 5.96 -9.55
CA PRO A 100 0.06 7.42 -9.44
C PRO A 100 -0.91 8.06 -8.47
N LYS A 101 -2.17 7.66 -8.52
CA LYS A 101 -3.22 8.16 -7.62
C LYS A 101 -2.93 7.78 -6.17
N ALA A 102 -2.48 6.53 -5.94
CA ALA A 102 -2.13 6.06 -4.60
C ALA A 102 -0.94 6.84 -4.00
N VAL A 103 0.09 7.18 -4.81
CA VAL A 103 1.23 7.99 -4.37
C VAL A 103 0.79 9.39 -3.95
N PHE A 104 -0.04 10.05 -4.76
CA PHE A 104 -0.55 11.38 -4.41
C PHE A 104 -1.51 11.34 -3.21
N GLU A 105 -2.30 10.27 -3.04
CA GLU A 105 -3.12 10.10 -1.84
C GLU A 105 -2.25 9.98 -0.58
N LEU A 106 -1.17 9.19 -0.63
CA LEU A 106 -0.21 9.08 0.47
C LEU A 106 0.46 10.41 0.80
N GLU A 107 0.82 11.20 -0.22
CA GLU A 107 1.34 12.55 -0.03
C GLU A 107 0.34 13.45 0.71
N HIS A 108 -0.93 13.45 0.31
CA HIS A 108 -1.98 14.22 0.96
C HIS A 108 -2.27 13.79 2.39
N ILE A 109 -2.06 12.51 2.71
CA ILE A 109 -2.15 11.99 4.09
C ILE A 109 -0.96 12.44 4.95
N GLY A 110 0.13 12.91 4.32
CA GLY A 110 1.30 13.45 5.00
C GLY A 110 2.55 12.57 4.92
N LEU A 111 2.62 11.60 4.00
CA LEU A 111 3.86 10.84 3.78
C LEU A 111 4.94 11.78 3.20
N PRO A 112 6.08 11.95 3.91
CA PRO A 112 7.12 12.90 3.51
C PRO A 112 8.01 12.30 2.41
N PHE A 113 7.56 12.34 1.18
CA PHE A 113 8.40 11.97 0.04
C PHE A 113 9.60 12.91 -0.10
N SER A 114 10.75 12.38 -0.52
CA SER A 114 11.88 13.19 -0.96
C SER A 114 11.48 14.09 -2.12
N ARG A 115 12.06 15.30 -2.18
CA ARG A 115 11.71 16.31 -3.18
C ARG A 115 12.90 16.67 -4.06
N THR A 116 12.60 17.04 -5.29
CA THR A 116 13.54 17.73 -6.18
C THR A 116 13.68 19.19 -5.74
N GLU A 117 14.68 19.90 -6.26
CA GLU A 117 14.83 21.35 -6.06
C GLU A 117 13.62 22.16 -6.52
N SER A 118 12.89 21.66 -7.52
CA SER A 118 11.64 22.27 -8.00
C SER A 118 10.40 21.94 -7.16
N GLY A 119 10.56 21.16 -6.05
CA GLY A 119 9.47 20.79 -5.15
C GLY A 119 8.63 19.58 -5.58
N ARG A 120 8.95 18.94 -6.72
CA ARG A 120 8.27 17.71 -7.15
C ARG A 120 8.69 16.53 -6.29
N ILE A 121 7.87 15.49 -6.23
CA ILE A 121 8.28 14.21 -5.62
C ILE A 121 9.50 13.69 -6.37
N TYR A 122 10.56 13.34 -5.62
CA TYR A 122 11.77 12.78 -6.21
C TYR A 122 11.48 11.39 -6.78
N GLN A 123 11.80 11.19 -8.04
CA GLN A 123 11.63 9.93 -8.76
C GLN A 123 12.98 9.51 -9.35
N LEU A 124 13.39 8.27 -9.07
CA LEU A 124 14.53 7.66 -9.75
C LEU A 124 14.09 7.21 -11.14
N SER A 125 14.80 7.64 -12.16
CA SER A 125 14.62 7.08 -13.49
C SER A 125 15.29 5.70 -13.55
N LEU A 126 14.54 4.69 -14.01
CA LEU A 126 15.08 3.34 -14.22
C LEU A 126 16.14 3.29 -15.34
N ILE A 127 16.20 4.31 -16.18
CA ILE A 127 17.18 4.42 -17.26
C ILE A 127 18.60 4.71 -16.73
N HIS A 128 18.73 5.15 -15.48
CA HIS A 128 20.01 5.53 -14.88
C HIS A 128 20.51 4.55 -13.81
N ILE A 129 19.91 3.36 -13.71
CA ILE A 129 20.40 2.28 -12.84
C ILE A 129 21.27 1.31 -13.62
#